data_39f73cfdf97cd4f7a6b48323c5fe0849
#
_entry.id   39f73cfdf97cd4f7a6b48323c5fe0849
#
_cell.length_a   1.000
_cell.length_b   1.000
_cell.length_c   1.000
_cell.angle_alpha   90.00
_cell.angle_beta   90.00
_cell.angle_gamma   90.00
#
_symmetry.space_group_name_H-M   'P 1'
#
loop_
_entity.id
_entity.type
_entity.pdbx_description
1 polymer ?
#
loop_
_entity_poly.entity_id
_entity_poly.type
_entity_poly.pdbx_seq_one_letter_code
_entity_poly.pdbx_strand_id
1 'polypeptide(L)'
;MKIGFSDSQKKFREEIRGWLEKNVPKIPLNSFDTQEGFEEHREWEKKLNSGNWSMVTWPKQYGGRGLNLIEWLIFEEEYYRAKAPARVNQNGVFLLGPTLMEYGSDKQKEKFLSAMATGEHIWSQGWSEPGAGSDMAAIRTTAFKKGDKYIINGQKTWSSRAAFADWTFGLFRSNPESERHRGLSLSLIHI
;
A
#
# COMPACT_ATOMS: atom_id res chain seq x y z
N MET A 1 0.92 -34.38 -14.60
CA MET A 1 1.56 -33.31 -13.79
C MET A 1 0.77 -33.20 -12.49
N LYS A 2 1.37 -33.48 -11.32
CA LYS A 2 0.69 -33.26 -10.04
C LYS A 2 0.87 -31.77 -9.68
N ILE A 3 -0.20 -31.00 -9.76
CA ILE A 3 -0.23 -29.62 -9.25
C ILE A 3 -0.55 -29.74 -7.75
N GLY A 4 0.42 -29.48 -6.91
CA GLY A 4 0.25 -29.53 -5.45
C GLY A 4 1.33 -28.70 -4.74
N PHE A 5 1.02 -28.27 -3.54
CA PHE A 5 1.97 -27.55 -2.69
C PHE A 5 3.09 -28.46 -2.19
N SER A 6 4.30 -27.93 -2.09
CA SER A 6 5.43 -28.59 -1.44
C SER A 6 5.17 -28.74 0.07
N ASP A 7 5.95 -29.57 0.74
CA ASP A 7 5.78 -29.76 2.19
C ASP A 7 6.13 -28.50 2.99
N SER A 8 7.08 -27.69 2.50
CA SER A 8 7.36 -26.36 3.07
C SER A 8 6.17 -25.40 2.92
N GLN A 9 5.49 -25.42 1.79
CA GLN A 9 4.30 -24.60 1.54
C GLN A 9 3.09 -25.06 2.36
N LYS A 10 2.92 -26.36 2.57
CA LYS A 10 1.89 -26.90 3.48
C LYS A 10 2.15 -26.46 4.92
N LYS A 11 3.40 -26.55 5.38
CA LYS A 11 3.80 -26.08 6.71
C LYS A 11 3.57 -24.57 6.88
N PHE A 12 3.91 -23.78 5.87
CA PHE A 12 3.62 -22.34 5.86
C PHE A 12 2.11 -22.05 5.96
N ARG A 13 1.27 -22.84 5.25
CA ARG A 13 -0.19 -22.75 5.34
C ARG A 13 -0.70 -23.03 6.76
N GLU A 14 -0.17 -24.05 7.41
CA GLU A 14 -0.53 -24.38 8.80
C GLU A 14 -0.11 -23.26 9.77
N GLU A 15 1.08 -22.69 9.57
CA GLU A 15 1.60 -21.58 10.38
C GLU A 15 0.67 -20.37 10.32
N ILE A 16 0.34 -19.90 9.11
CA ILE A 16 -0.54 -18.74 8.95
C ILE A 16 -1.96 -19.01 9.44
N ARG A 17 -2.50 -20.20 9.15
CA ARG A 17 -3.83 -20.61 9.62
C ARG A 17 -3.91 -20.56 11.15
N GLY A 18 -2.96 -21.18 11.83
CA GLY A 18 -2.92 -21.20 13.29
C GLY A 18 -2.72 -19.79 13.90
N TRP A 19 -2.02 -18.88 13.21
CA TRP A 19 -1.91 -17.50 13.63
C TRP A 19 -3.24 -16.74 13.45
N LEU A 20 -3.89 -16.87 12.31
CA LEU A 20 -5.17 -16.21 12.02
C LEU A 20 -6.28 -16.69 12.96
N GLU A 21 -6.40 -17.99 13.24
CA GLU A 21 -7.38 -18.54 14.18
C GLU A 21 -7.27 -17.92 15.58
N LYS A 22 -6.06 -17.57 16.01
CA LYS A 22 -5.81 -16.96 17.32
C LYS A 22 -6.00 -15.45 17.34
N ASN A 23 -5.83 -14.78 16.21
CA ASN A 23 -5.65 -13.34 16.15
C ASN A 23 -6.78 -12.58 15.44
N VAL A 24 -7.52 -13.22 14.53
CA VAL A 24 -8.65 -12.57 13.86
C VAL A 24 -9.73 -12.22 14.89
N PRO A 25 -10.23 -10.98 14.89
CA PRO A 25 -11.30 -10.57 15.78
C PRO A 25 -12.55 -11.46 15.60
N LYS A 26 -13.16 -11.88 16.70
CA LYS A 26 -14.40 -12.68 16.69
C LYS A 26 -15.61 -11.87 16.22
N ILE A 27 -15.58 -10.58 16.48
CA ILE A 27 -16.59 -9.60 16.04
C ILE A 27 -15.97 -8.83 14.87
N PRO A 28 -16.64 -8.73 13.72
CA PRO A 28 -16.16 -7.91 12.61
C PRO A 28 -15.88 -6.47 13.05
N LEU A 29 -14.80 -5.88 12.54
CA LEU A 29 -14.50 -4.48 12.79
C LEU A 29 -15.54 -3.57 12.13
N ASN A 30 -15.69 -2.34 12.66
CA ASN A 30 -16.51 -1.31 12.06
C ASN A 30 -16.06 -0.97 10.62
N SER A 31 -16.93 -0.31 9.85
CA SER A 31 -16.57 0.10 8.48
C SER A 31 -15.37 1.04 8.50
N PHE A 32 -14.35 0.73 7.71
CA PHE A 32 -13.17 1.59 7.52
C PHE A 32 -13.48 2.90 6.75
N ASP A 33 -14.74 3.14 6.39
CA ASP A 33 -15.20 4.42 5.83
C ASP A 33 -15.57 5.44 6.93
N THR A 34 -15.45 5.05 8.20
CA THR A 34 -15.56 5.92 9.37
C THR A 34 -14.21 6.10 10.05
N GLN A 35 -14.01 7.20 10.78
CA GLN A 35 -12.77 7.45 11.53
C GLN A 35 -12.47 6.31 12.52
N GLU A 36 -13.48 5.92 13.31
CA GLU A 36 -13.34 4.86 14.31
C GLU A 36 -12.97 3.52 13.66
N GLY A 37 -13.73 3.08 12.65
CA GLY A 37 -13.46 1.81 11.98
C GLY A 37 -12.14 1.83 11.22
N PHE A 38 -11.72 2.98 10.67
CA PHE A 38 -10.41 3.10 10.04
C PHE A 38 -9.28 2.86 11.04
N GLU A 39 -9.36 3.43 12.25
CA GLU A 39 -8.37 3.20 13.31
C GLU A 39 -8.37 1.73 13.79
N GLU A 40 -9.52 1.08 13.90
CA GLU A 40 -9.59 -0.36 14.20
C GLU A 40 -8.83 -1.19 13.16
N HIS A 41 -8.99 -0.86 11.87
CA HIS A 41 -8.27 -1.53 10.78
C HIS A 41 -6.77 -1.18 10.75
N ARG A 42 -6.39 0.03 11.16
CA ARG A 42 -4.98 0.41 11.35
C ARG A 42 -4.34 -0.42 12.46
N GLU A 43 -5.02 -0.62 13.58
CA GLU A 43 -4.53 -1.51 14.65
C GLU A 43 -4.40 -2.97 14.18
N TRP A 44 -5.27 -3.41 13.28
CA TRP A 44 -5.12 -4.70 12.64
C TRP A 44 -3.86 -4.80 11.76
N GLU A 45 -3.51 -3.75 10.99
CA GLU A 45 -2.24 -3.70 10.24
C GLU A 45 -1.03 -3.82 11.18
N LYS A 46 -1.04 -3.11 12.31
CA LYS A 46 0.01 -3.21 13.33
C LYS A 46 0.09 -4.62 13.92
N LYS A 47 -1.03 -5.25 14.16
CA LYS A 47 -1.10 -6.63 14.65
C LYS A 47 -0.54 -7.63 13.65
N LEU A 48 -0.86 -7.49 12.36
CA LEU A 48 -0.25 -8.29 11.29
C LEU A 48 1.27 -8.12 11.27
N ASN A 49 1.75 -6.87 11.40
CA ASN A 49 3.17 -6.60 11.44
C ASN A 49 3.85 -7.23 12.66
N SER A 50 3.27 -7.13 13.85
CA SER A 50 3.81 -7.75 15.06
C SER A 50 3.92 -9.28 14.96
N GLY A 51 3.03 -9.91 14.18
CA GLY A 51 3.09 -11.32 13.82
C GLY A 51 4.02 -11.64 12.64
N ASN A 52 4.64 -10.61 12.06
CA ASN A 52 5.44 -10.70 10.83
C ASN A 52 4.65 -11.21 9.62
N TRP A 53 3.37 -10.80 9.49
CA TRP A 53 2.46 -11.19 8.42
C TRP A 53 2.04 -10.04 7.50
N SER A 54 2.41 -8.81 7.83
CA SER A 54 2.00 -7.64 7.03
C SER A 54 2.59 -7.65 5.61
N MET A 55 3.85 -8.12 5.45
CA MET A 55 4.63 -8.06 4.20
C MET A 55 5.24 -9.41 3.85
N VAL A 56 4.45 -10.32 3.26
CA VAL A 56 4.91 -11.68 2.95
C VAL A 56 6.03 -11.70 1.90
N THR A 57 5.92 -10.90 0.85
CA THR A 57 6.87 -10.89 -0.27
C THR A 57 7.99 -9.86 -0.17
N TRP A 58 7.84 -8.84 0.67
CA TRP A 58 8.86 -7.80 0.78
C TRP A 58 10.18 -8.35 1.30
N PRO A 59 11.33 -7.78 0.89
CA PRO A 59 12.63 -8.11 1.45
C PRO A 59 12.65 -7.94 2.98
N LYS A 60 13.39 -8.81 3.66
CA LYS A 60 13.49 -8.79 5.13
C LYS A 60 13.99 -7.46 5.68
N GLN A 61 14.90 -6.80 4.97
CA GLN A 61 15.44 -5.49 5.35
C GLN A 61 14.38 -4.38 5.42
N TYR A 62 13.22 -4.56 4.78
CA TYR A 62 12.10 -3.62 4.79
C TYR A 62 10.90 -4.15 5.59
N GLY A 63 11.11 -5.13 6.47
CA GLY A 63 10.07 -5.68 7.34
C GLY A 63 9.25 -6.81 6.72
N GLY A 64 9.67 -7.35 5.58
CA GLY A 64 9.01 -8.47 4.92
C GLY A 64 9.59 -9.84 5.30
N ARG A 65 8.92 -10.90 4.87
CA ARG A 65 9.39 -12.29 5.05
C ARG A 65 10.33 -12.77 3.94
N GLY A 66 10.40 -12.07 2.82
CA GLY A 66 11.21 -12.41 1.65
C GLY A 66 10.75 -13.69 0.96
N LEU A 67 9.47 -14.01 1.04
CA LEU A 67 8.87 -15.19 0.44
C LEU A 67 8.41 -14.92 -1.00
N ASN A 68 8.13 -15.97 -1.75
CA ASN A 68 7.72 -15.84 -3.14
C ASN A 68 6.20 -15.71 -3.31
N LEU A 69 5.75 -15.59 -4.56
CA LEU A 69 4.33 -15.40 -4.91
C LEU A 69 3.44 -16.57 -4.53
N ILE A 70 3.96 -17.79 -4.42
CA ILE A 70 3.15 -18.96 -4.02
C ILE A 70 2.83 -18.89 -2.53
N GLU A 71 3.80 -18.54 -1.69
CA GLU A 71 3.53 -18.33 -0.26
C GLU A 71 2.60 -17.11 -0.06
N TRP A 72 2.74 -16.06 -0.87
CA TRP A 72 1.80 -14.94 -0.81
C TRP A 72 0.38 -15.37 -1.19
N LEU A 73 0.20 -16.17 -2.24
CA LEU A 73 -1.10 -16.74 -2.61
C LEU A 73 -1.70 -17.58 -1.47
N ILE A 74 -0.88 -18.44 -0.83
CA ILE A 74 -1.31 -19.23 0.32
C ILE A 74 -1.76 -18.31 1.47
N PHE A 75 -1.01 -17.23 1.74
CA PHE A 75 -1.37 -16.25 2.75
C PHE A 75 -2.74 -15.62 2.45
N GLU A 76 -2.96 -15.14 1.23
CA GLU A 76 -4.23 -14.54 0.83
C GLU A 76 -5.40 -15.52 0.94
N GLU A 77 -5.24 -16.78 0.50
CA GLU A 77 -6.27 -17.81 0.64
C GLU A 77 -6.67 -18.02 2.11
N GLU A 78 -5.70 -18.17 3.01
CA GLU A 78 -5.98 -18.37 4.44
C GLU A 78 -6.53 -17.09 5.09
N TYR A 79 -6.07 -15.90 4.66
CA TYR A 79 -6.54 -14.61 5.12
C TYR A 79 -8.03 -14.40 4.84
N TYR A 80 -8.46 -14.63 3.60
CA TYR A 80 -9.87 -14.53 3.21
C TYR A 80 -10.72 -15.64 3.82
N ARG A 81 -10.19 -16.88 3.92
CA ARG A 81 -10.86 -17.98 4.58
C ARG A 81 -11.15 -17.70 6.05
N ALA A 82 -10.21 -17.08 6.75
CA ALA A 82 -10.36 -16.69 8.14
C ALA A 82 -11.29 -15.46 8.33
N LYS A 83 -11.78 -14.86 7.24
CA LYS A 83 -12.53 -13.60 7.26
C LYS A 83 -11.79 -12.50 8.02
N ALA A 84 -10.48 -12.43 7.84
CA ALA A 84 -9.65 -11.42 8.48
C ALA A 84 -10.05 -10.00 8.00
N PRO A 85 -9.85 -8.97 8.83
CA PRO A 85 -10.24 -7.60 8.51
C PRO A 85 -9.62 -7.07 7.22
N ALA A 86 -10.32 -6.21 6.51
CA ALA A 86 -9.80 -5.58 5.30
C ALA A 86 -8.54 -4.77 5.61
N ARG A 87 -7.56 -4.83 4.70
CA ARG A 87 -6.30 -4.08 4.81
C ARG A 87 -6.52 -2.63 4.40
N VAL A 88 -6.10 -1.66 5.22
CA VAL A 88 -6.28 -0.23 4.92
C VAL A 88 -5.08 0.40 4.22
N ASN A 89 -3.91 -0.23 4.27
CA ASN A 89 -2.68 0.27 3.65
C ASN A 89 -2.33 -0.36 2.29
N GLN A 90 -3.31 -0.90 1.57
CA GLN A 90 -3.08 -1.56 0.28
C GLN A 90 -2.37 -0.67 -0.74
N ASN A 91 -2.72 0.62 -0.82
CA ASN A 91 -2.10 1.55 -1.74
C ASN A 91 -0.61 1.75 -1.43
N GLY A 92 -0.26 1.85 -0.15
CA GLY A 92 1.14 1.91 0.29
C GLY A 92 1.88 0.61 -0.03
N VAL A 93 1.34 -0.49 0.47
CA VAL A 93 2.02 -1.80 0.46
C VAL A 93 2.20 -2.40 -0.93
N PHE A 94 1.14 -2.36 -1.77
CA PHE A 94 1.15 -3.08 -3.04
C PHE A 94 1.48 -2.20 -4.25
N LEU A 95 1.36 -0.87 -4.12
CA LEU A 95 1.64 0.07 -5.22
C LEU A 95 2.88 0.91 -4.96
N LEU A 96 2.88 1.70 -3.89
CA LEU A 96 3.99 2.61 -3.62
C LEU A 96 5.24 1.89 -3.11
N GLY A 97 5.10 0.91 -2.22
CA GLY A 97 6.23 0.19 -1.64
C GLY A 97 7.15 -0.44 -2.67
N PRO A 98 6.65 -1.28 -3.59
CA PRO A 98 7.45 -1.83 -4.68
C PRO A 98 8.10 -0.74 -5.56
N THR A 99 7.38 0.34 -5.85
CA THR A 99 7.91 1.48 -6.61
C THR A 99 9.06 2.18 -5.87
N LEU A 100 8.94 2.36 -4.56
CA LEU A 100 10.02 2.93 -3.74
C LEU A 100 11.23 2.00 -3.65
N MET A 101 11.03 0.69 -3.54
CA MET A 101 12.13 -0.27 -3.53
C MET A 101 12.96 -0.22 -4.81
N GLU A 102 12.32 -0.03 -5.95
CA GLU A 102 12.97 0.03 -7.26
C GLU A 102 13.57 1.42 -7.54
N TYR A 103 12.79 2.49 -7.39
CA TYR A 103 13.13 3.83 -7.88
C TYR A 103 13.40 4.87 -6.79
N GLY A 104 13.09 4.57 -5.53
CA GLY A 104 13.28 5.50 -4.42
C GLY A 104 14.76 5.69 -4.08
N SER A 105 15.11 6.90 -3.62
CA SER A 105 16.42 7.12 -3.00
C SER A 105 16.52 6.37 -1.66
N ASP A 106 17.75 6.12 -1.17
CA ASP A 106 17.96 5.42 0.10
C ASP A 106 17.26 6.14 1.27
N LYS A 107 17.28 7.48 1.28
CA LYS A 107 16.55 8.29 2.26
C LYS A 107 15.04 8.08 2.21
N GLN A 108 14.46 7.92 1.03
CA GLN A 108 13.03 7.64 0.89
C GLN A 108 12.70 6.22 1.34
N LYS A 109 13.52 5.24 0.99
CA LYS A 109 13.35 3.84 1.43
C LYS A 109 13.41 3.74 2.94
N GLU A 110 14.42 4.33 3.56
CA GLU A 110 14.60 4.38 5.01
C GLU A 110 13.41 5.04 5.73
N LYS A 111 12.98 6.21 5.23
CA LYS A 111 11.91 6.97 5.84
C LYS A 111 10.54 6.28 5.75
N PHE A 112 10.22 5.66 4.61
CA PHE A 112 8.85 5.28 4.32
C PHE A 112 8.55 3.78 4.39
N LEU A 113 9.49 2.90 4.01
CA LEU A 113 9.16 1.49 3.87
C LEU A 113 8.85 0.82 5.22
N SER A 114 9.65 1.06 6.24
CA SER A 114 9.39 0.50 7.57
C SER A 114 8.07 1.01 8.15
N ALA A 115 7.86 2.33 8.13
CA ALA A 115 6.62 2.95 8.63
C ALA A 115 5.36 2.49 7.86
N MET A 116 5.51 2.18 6.57
CA MET A 116 4.45 1.59 5.75
C MET A 116 4.17 0.14 6.16
N ALA A 117 5.21 -0.67 6.41
CA ALA A 117 5.08 -2.06 6.82
C ALA A 117 4.45 -2.22 8.21
N THR A 118 4.74 -1.29 9.12
CA THR A 118 4.20 -1.30 10.50
C THR A 118 2.76 -0.78 10.60
N GLY A 119 2.22 -0.12 9.54
CA GLY A 119 0.93 0.56 9.60
C GLY A 119 0.99 1.95 10.30
N GLU A 120 2.19 2.45 10.59
CA GLU A 120 2.40 3.81 11.10
C GLU A 120 2.03 4.85 10.04
N HIS A 121 2.44 4.61 8.79
CA HIS A 121 2.08 5.43 7.65
C HIS A 121 1.07 4.71 6.75
N ILE A 122 -0.15 5.21 6.71
CA ILE A 122 -1.19 4.77 5.77
C ILE A 122 -1.20 5.70 4.55
N TRP A 123 -1.30 5.11 3.36
CA TRP A 123 -1.15 5.81 2.11
C TRP A 123 -2.42 5.81 1.27
N SER A 124 -2.82 6.98 0.78
CA SER A 124 -3.80 7.13 -0.28
C SER A 124 -3.12 7.36 -1.63
N GLN A 125 -3.90 7.22 -2.70
CA GLN A 125 -3.43 7.38 -4.08
C GLN A 125 -4.14 8.53 -4.77
N GLY A 126 -3.39 9.46 -5.36
CA GLY A 126 -3.89 10.59 -6.13
C GLY A 126 -3.55 10.46 -7.63
N TRP A 127 -4.24 9.57 -8.34
CA TRP A 127 -4.04 9.32 -9.77
C TRP A 127 -5.05 10.07 -10.62
N SER A 128 -6.30 9.64 -10.57
CA SER A 128 -7.38 10.12 -11.44
C SER A 128 -7.75 11.58 -11.19
N GLU A 129 -8.25 12.21 -12.23
CA GLU A 129 -8.81 13.55 -12.23
C GLU A 129 -10.22 13.54 -12.85
N PRO A 130 -11.05 14.58 -12.71
CA PRO A 130 -12.36 14.61 -13.34
C PRO A 130 -12.33 14.37 -14.87
N GLY A 131 -11.23 14.75 -15.53
CA GLY A 131 -11.04 14.58 -16.96
C GLY A 131 -9.98 13.55 -17.36
N ALA A 132 -9.41 12.80 -16.42
CA ALA A 132 -8.32 11.83 -16.67
C ALA A 132 -8.44 10.61 -15.75
N GLY A 133 -8.80 9.49 -16.34
CA GLY A 133 -8.87 8.18 -15.67
C GLY A 133 -7.94 7.20 -16.33
N SER A 134 -8.45 6.31 -17.20
CA SER A 134 -7.64 5.32 -17.91
C SER A 134 -6.55 5.95 -18.79
N ASP A 135 -6.80 7.11 -19.37
CA ASP A 135 -5.75 7.90 -20.03
C ASP A 135 -5.02 8.78 -19.00
N MET A 136 -4.04 8.21 -18.33
CA MET A 136 -3.20 8.90 -17.36
C MET A 136 -2.33 10.01 -17.99
N ALA A 137 -2.09 9.95 -19.30
CA ALA A 137 -1.37 11.02 -20.00
C ALA A 137 -2.17 12.32 -20.08
N ALA A 138 -3.48 12.29 -19.88
CA ALA A 138 -4.36 13.46 -19.87
C ALA A 138 -4.38 14.21 -18.53
N ILE A 139 -3.61 13.80 -17.52
CA ILE A 139 -3.48 14.49 -16.23
C ILE A 139 -3.09 15.94 -16.43
N ARG A 140 -3.82 16.84 -15.76
CA ARG A 140 -3.64 18.30 -15.82
C ARG A 140 -3.17 18.91 -14.50
N THR A 141 -3.34 18.22 -13.36
CA THR A 141 -2.79 18.71 -12.08
C THR A 141 -1.30 18.92 -12.21
N THR A 142 -0.85 20.12 -11.95
CA THR A 142 0.55 20.54 -12.12
C THR A 142 1.32 20.45 -10.81
N ALA A 143 2.65 20.29 -10.91
CA ALA A 143 3.59 20.40 -9.80
C ALA A 143 4.83 21.17 -10.25
N PHE A 144 4.92 22.44 -9.92
CA PHE A 144 6.05 23.30 -10.31
C PHE A 144 6.98 23.56 -9.13
N LYS A 145 8.29 23.39 -9.37
CA LYS A 145 9.29 23.72 -8.36
C LYS A 145 9.44 25.23 -8.21
N LYS A 146 9.35 25.72 -6.97
CA LYS A 146 9.59 27.11 -6.60
C LYS A 146 10.49 27.16 -5.37
N GLY A 147 11.77 27.43 -5.58
CA GLY A 147 12.77 27.36 -4.53
C GLY A 147 12.93 25.93 -4.01
N ASP A 148 12.74 25.73 -2.71
CA ASP A 148 12.80 24.46 -2.01
C ASP A 148 11.47 23.67 -1.97
N LYS A 149 10.40 24.24 -2.56
CA LYS A 149 9.04 23.69 -2.53
C LYS A 149 8.50 23.38 -3.92
N TYR A 150 7.48 22.53 -3.95
CA TYR A 150 6.63 22.36 -5.13
C TYR A 150 5.27 23.02 -4.91
N ILE A 151 4.82 23.79 -5.89
CA ILE A 151 3.45 24.31 -5.93
C ILE A 151 2.62 23.31 -6.74
N ILE A 152 1.66 22.68 -6.09
CA ILE A 152 0.74 21.73 -6.71
C ILE A 152 -0.59 22.43 -6.91
N ASN A 153 -1.14 22.36 -8.13
CA ASN A 153 -2.42 22.97 -8.46
C ASN A 153 -3.25 22.08 -9.39
N GLY A 154 -4.47 21.77 -8.96
CA GLY A 154 -5.41 20.90 -9.68
C GLY A 154 -6.33 20.14 -8.74
N GLN A 155 -6.96 19.09 -9.27
CA GLN A 155 -7.92 18.28 -8.52
C GLN A 155 -7.71 16.80 -8.82
N LYS A 156 -7.62 15.99 -7.77
CA LYS A 156 -7.64 14.53 -7.85
C LYS A 156 -9.02 14.00 -7.42
N THR A 157 -9.43 12.87 -8.00
CA THR A 157 -10.68 12.19 -7.69
C THR A 157 -10.44 10.71 -7.39
N TRP A 158 -11.42 10.08 -6.76
CA TRP A 158 -11.39 8.65 -6.43
C TRP A 158 -10.19 8.25 -5.54
N SER A 159 -9.72 9.20 -4.73
CA SER A 159 -8.63 8.98 -3.78
C SER A 159 -9.14 8.23 -2.55
N SER A 160 -9.37 6.92 -2.71
CA SER A 160 -9.89 6.07 -1.64
C SER A 160 -9.04 6.20 -0.38
N ARG A 161 -9.72 6.35 0.77
CA ARG A 161 -9.12 6.47 2.11
C ARG A 161 -8.32 7.76 2.36
N ALA A 162 -8.31 8.71 1.44
CA ALA A 162 -7.57 9.97 1.62
C ALA A 162 -8.04 10.77 2.84
N ALA A 163 -9.30 10.61 3.26
CA ALA A 163 -9.85 11.29 4.45
C ALA A 163 -9.16 10.85 5.76
N PHE A 164 -8.56 9.66 5.80
CA PHE A 164 -8.00 9.06 7.02
C PHE A 164 -6.53 8.67 6.86
N ALA A 165 -5.96 8.80 5.66
CA ALA A 165 -4.56 8.46 5.39
C ALA A 165 -3.62 9.55 5.90
N ASP A 166 -2.40 9.17 6.30
CA ASP A 166 -1.36 10.11 6.73
C ASP A 166 -0.64 10.74 5.55
N TRP A 167 -0.51 9.97 4.46
CA TRP A 167 0.22 10.36 3.27
C TRP A 167 -0.58 10.06 2.00
N THR A 168 -0.31 10.82 0.96
CA THR A 168 -0.73 10.49 -0.41
C THR A 168 0.46 10.45 -1.34
N PHE A 169 0.42 9.55 -2.31
CA PHE A 169 1.31 9.61 -3.45
C PHE A 169 0.49 9.95 -4.69
N GLY A 170 0.98 10.90 -5.46
CA GLY A 170 0.22 11.43 -6.59
C GLY A 170 1.06 11.61 -7.83
N LEU A 171 0.41 11.50 -8.98
CA LEU A 171 1.00 11.73 -10.29
C LEU A 171 0.62 13.13 -10.77
N PHE A 172 1.63 13.94 -11.12
CA PHE A 172 1.47 15.34 -11.46
C PHE A 172 2.24 15.72 -12.72
N ARG A 173 1.72 16.70 -13.46
CA ARG A 173 2.42 17.30 -14.61
C ARG A 173 3.49 18.26 -14.11
N SER A 174 4.72 17.81 -14.09
CA SER A 174 5.88 18.60 -13.67
C SER A 174 6.56 19.32 -14.84
N ASN A 175 6.38 18.82 -16.06
CA ASN A 175 6.81 19.50 -17.28
C ASN A 175 5.66 19.59 -18.30
N PRO A 176 4.99 20.75 -18.41
CA PRO A 176 3.84 20.93 -19.30
C PRO A 176 4.20 20.92 -20.79
N GLU A 177 5.47 21.20 -21.13
CA GLU A 177 5.94 21.21 -22.52
C GLU A 177 6.25 19.81 -23.05
N SER A 178 6.35 18.82 -22.17
CA SER A 178 6.59 17.44 -22.55
C SER A 178 5.31 16.73 -22.98
N GLU A 179 5.44 15.88 -23.98
CA GLU A 179 4.31 15.11 -24.49
C GLU A 179 3.96 13.94 -23.58
N ARG A 180 2.64 13.75 -23.41
CA ARG A 180 2.03 12.59 -22.76
C ARG A 180 2.66 12.26 -21.41
N HIS A 181 3.20 11.04 -21.25
CA HIS A 181 3.74 10.53 -19.98
C HIS A 181 5.09 11.16 -19.58
N ARG A 182 5.87 11.69 -20.53
CA ARG A 182 7.22 12.22 -20.25
C ARG A 182 7.23 13.43 -19.33
N GLY A 183 6.12 14.14 -19.24
CA GLY A 183 5.98 15.31 -18.37
C GLY A 183 5.42 15.00 -17.00
N LEU A 184 5.26 13.74 -16.62
CA LEU A 184 4.67 13.33 -15.36
C LEU A 184 5.72 12.96 -14.31
N SER A 185 5.47 13.33 -13.07
CA SER A 185 6.28 12.97 -11.91
C SER A 185 5.43 12.44 -10.77
N LEU A 186 5.96 11.45 -10.05
CA LEU A 186 5.38 10.94 -8.84
C LEU A 186 5.87 11.74 -7.64
N SER A 187 4.96 12.22 -6.81
CA SER A 187 5.28 12.95 -5.58
C SER A 187 4.67 12.27 -4.36
N LEU A 188 5.37 12.36 -3.24
CA LEU A 188 4.95 11.88 -1.93
C LEU A 188 4.58 13.10 -1.08
N ILE A 189 3.36 13.14 -0.57
CA ILE A 189 2.78 14.30 0.09
C ILE A 189 2.24 13.88 1.45
N HIS A 190 2.65 14.57 2.51
CA HIS A 190 2.02 14.44 3.83
C HIS A 190 0.69 15.18 3.83
N ILE A 191 -0.36 14.51 4.28
CA ILE A 191 -1.70 15.10 4.38
C ILE A 191 -1.86 15.82 5.71
#